data_9c854e9ef3b988abf30d19e6f8ae10c2
#
_entry.id   9c854e9ef3b988abf30d19e6f8ae10c2
#
_cell.length_a   1.000
_cell.length_b   1.000
_cell.length_c   1.000
_cell.angle_alpha   90.00
_cell.angle_beta   90.00
_cell.angle_gamma   90.00
#
_symmetry.space_group_name_H-M   'P 1'
#
loop_
_entity.id
_entity.type
_entity.pdbx_description
1 polymer ?
#
loop_
_entity_poly.entity_id
_entity_poly.type
_entity_poly.pdbx_seq_one_letter_code
_entity_poly.pdbx_strand_id
1 'polypeptide(L)'
;MNEMVGQCWNSTNTLVGMGLRAACGWSSFDVRGDSHFIARPGSRFARLANSMGIMAITLGECVFYRSQLAFTRTRVRHELEHVAQGRRWGPAFVPAYLIASLSAAFSGRRIYADNVFEREARAAEPQVKP
;
A
#
# COMPACT_ATOMS: atom_id res chain seq x y z
N MET A 1 12.30 14.06 9.73
CA MET A 1 10.92 14.55 10.01
C MET A 1 10.38 13.72 11.15
N ASN A 2 9.79 14.37 12.17
CA ASN A 2 9.23 13.66 13.32
C ASN A 2 8.05 12.78 12.85
N GLU A 3 7.92 11.56 13.39
CA GLU A 3 6.85 10.60 13.02
C GLU A 3 5.45 11.22 13.09
N MET A 4 5.19 12.01 14.13
CA MET A 4 3.92 12.70 14.32
C MET A 4 3.59 13.69 13.20
N VAL A 5 4.58 14.41 12.68
CA VAL A 5 4.42 15.34 11.55
C VAL A 5 4.13 14.56 10.26
N GLY A 6 4.83 13.44 10.05
CA GLY A 6 4.59 12.55 8.92
C GLY A 6 3.18 11.95 8.91
N GLN A 7 2.68 11.52 10.08
CA GLN A 7 1.32 11.00 10.24
C GLN A 7 0.25 12.07 9.95
N CYS A 8 0.40 13.27 10.50
CA CYS A 8 -0.51 14.38 10.21
C CYS A 8 -0.49 14.76 8.73
N TRP A 9 0.69 14.77 8.12
CA TRP A 9 0.87 15.06 6.70
C TRP A 9 0.21 14.02 5.79
N ASN A 10 0.20 12.75 6.21
CA ASN A 10 -0.40 11.62 5.51
C ASN A 10 -1.91 11.45 5.78
N SER A 11 -2.50 12.30 6.63
CA SER A 11 -3.88 12.13 7.14
C SER A 11 -4.95 12.09 6.03
N THR A 12 -4.78 12.84 4.94
CA THR A 12 -5.72 12.83 3.81
C THR A 12 -5.83 11.44 3.19
N ASN A 13 -4.70 10.79 2.94
CA ASN A 13 -4.66 9.43 2.40
C ASN A 13 -5.25 8.43 3.40
N THR A 14 -4.98 8.62 4.69
CA THR A 14 -5.53 7.80 5.78
C THR A 14 -7.05 7.91 5.86
N LEU A 15 -7.63 9.11 5.71
CA LEU A 15 -9.08 9.31 5.70
C LEU A 15 -9.75 8.56 4.54
N VAL A 16 -9.14 8.54 3.35
CA VAL A 16 -9.62 7.74 2.23
C VAL A 16 -9.59 6.25 2.55
N GLY A 17 -8.51 5.77 3.17
CA GLY A 17 -8.39 4.38 3.63
C GLY A 17 -9.44 4.01 4.67
N MET A 18 -9.70 4.87 5.65
CA MET A 18 -10.74 4.67 6.65
C MET A 18 -12.15 4.63 6.04
N GLY A 19 -12.42 5.47 5.04
CA GLY A 19 -13.66 5.43 4.26
C GLY A 19 -13.85 4.09 3.54
N LEU A 20 -12.80 3.57 2.92
CA LEU A 20 -12.80 2.25 2.28
C LEU A 20 -13.07 1.12 3.29
N ARG A 21 -12.46 1.20 4.47
CA ARG A 21 -12.72 0.28 5.58
C ARG A 21 -14.20 0.25 5.94
N ALA A 22 -14.79 1.43 6.18
CA ALA A 22 -16.20 1.54 6.56
C ALA A 22 -17.16 0.95 5.51
N ALA A 23 -16.81 1.13 4.22
CA ALA A 23 -17.63 0.62 3.11
C ALA A 23 -17.54 -0.90 2.90
N CYS A 24 -16.45 -1.56 3.30
CA CYS A 24 -16.14 -2.93 2.90
C CYS A 24 -16.22 -3.98 4.02
N GLY A 25 -16.36 -3.60 5.29
CA GLY A 25 -16.52 -4.52 6.42
C GLY A 25 -15.35 -5.50 6.58
N TRP A 26 -14.17 -4.99 6.90
CA TRP A 26 -12.91 -5.74 6.97
C TRP A 26 -12.63 -6.32 8.35
N SER A 27 -11.89 -7.44 8.39
CA SER A 27 -11.16 -7.86 9.59
C SER A 27 -9.97 -6.95 9.79
N SER A 28 -9.74 -6.44 11.02
CA SER A 28 -8.67 -5.49 11.29
C SER A 28 -7.74 -5.96 12.41
N PHE A 29 -6.47 -5.59 12.30
CA PHE A 29 -5.48 -5.71 13.35
C PHE A 29 -4.44 -4.59 13.19
N ASP A 30 -3.67 -4.35 14.24
CA ASP A 30 -2.68 -3.28 14.30
C ASP A 30 -1.27 -3.85 14.22
N VAL A 31 -0.44 -3.27 13.36
CA VAL A 31 0.99 -3.60 13.23
C VAL A 31 1.79 -2.32 13.35
N ARG A 32 2.49 -2.15 14.46
CA ARG A 32 3.34 -0.97 14.73
C ARG A 32 2.61 0.37 14.63
N GLY A 33 1.33 0.42 15.03
CA GLY A 33 0.51 1.62 14.94
C GLY A 33 -0.11 1.89 13.58
N ASP A 34 0.12 1.02 12.59
CA ASP A 34 -0.52 1.08 11.28
C ASP A 34 -1.70 0.11 11.22
N SER A 35 -2.79 0.52 10.59
CA SER A 35 -4.01 -0.29 10.51
C SER A 35 -3.97 -1.22 9.31
N HIS A 36 -3.94 -2.52 9.56
CA HIS A 36 -3.94 -3.56 8.53
C HIS A 36 -5.29 -4.24 8.44
N PHE A 37 -5.78 -4.45 7.24
CA PHE A 37 -7.10 -5.02 6.96
C PHE A 37 -6.98 -6.17 5.95
N ILE A 38 -7.66 -7.27 6.24
CA ILE A 38 -7.71 -8.43 5.33
C ILE A 38 -9.11 -8.55 4.76
N ALA A 39 -9.23 -8.60 3.44
CA ALA A 39 -10.51 -8.74 2.75
C ALA A 39 -11.18 -10.08 3.10
N ARG A 40 -12.49 -10.03 3.29
CA ARG A 40 -13.28 -11.25 3.40
C ARG A 40 -13.23 -12.05 2.10
N PRO A 41 -13.08 -13.38 2.16
CA PRO A 41 -13.13 -14.22 0.97
C PRO A 41 -14.40 -13.96 0.15
N GLY A 42 -14.25 -13.81 -1.16
CA GLY A 42 -15.37 -13.54 -2.07
C GLY A 42 -15.96 -12.13 -2.03
N SER A 43 -15.41 -11.20 -1.23
CA SER A 43 -15.84 -9.80 -1.23
C SER A 43 -15.57 -9.12 -2.58
N ARG A 44 -16.29 -8.02 -2.86
CA ARG A 44 -16.09 -7.25 -4.11
C ARG A 44 -14.64 -6.78 -4.26
N PHE A 45 -14.03 -6.32 -3.17
CA PHE A 45 -12.63 -5.92 -3.18
C PHE A 45 -11.70 -7.10 -3.48
N ALA A 46 -11.88 -8.25 -2.81
CA ALA A 46 -11.06 -9.43 -3.05
C ALA A 46 -11.13 -9.89 -4.52
N ARG A 47 -12.32 -9.90 -5.12
CA ARG A 47 -12.50 -10.26 -6.53
C ARG A 47 -11.83 -9.26 -7.47
N LEU A 48 -12.02 -7.95 -7.24
CA LEU A 48 -11.42 -6.90 -8.06
C LEU A 48 -9.89 -6.94 -7.95
N ALA A 49 -9.35 -6.98 -6.74
CA ALA A 49 -7.92 -7.07 -6.52
C ALA A 49 -7.30 -8.31 -7.17
N ASN A 50 -8.02 -9.45 -7.10
CA ASN A 50 -7.57 -10.68 -7.75
C ASN A 50 -7.55 -10.55 -9.28
N SER A 51 -8.59 -9.96 -9.88
CA SER A 51 -8.64 -9.75 -11.34
C SER A 51 -7.56 -8.81 -11.86
N MET A 52 -7.11 -7.86 -11.02
CA MET A 52 -6.04 -6.92 -11.35
C MET A 52 -4.64 -7.40 -10.94
N GLY A 53 -4.51 -8.57 -10.32
CA GLY A 53 -3.24 -9.08 -9.81
C GLY A 53 -2.70 -8.34 -8.59
N ILE A 54 -3.54 -7.55 -7.90
CA ILE A 54 -3.15 -6.76 -6.73
C ILE A 54 -3.16 -7.65 -5.49
N MET A 55 -2.07 -7.66 -4.74
CA MET A 55 -1.94 -8.41 -3.48
C MET A 55 -2.36 -7.58 -2.27
N ALA A 56 -1.99 -6.30 -2.25
CA ALA A 56 -2.32 -5.35 -1.21
C ALA A 56 -2.34 -3.92 -1.77
N ILE A 57 -2.99 -3.01 -1.06
CA ILE A 57 -3.01 -1.57 -1.36
C ILE A 57 -2.77 -0.80 -0.07
N THR A 58 -1.88 0.18 -0.11
CA THR A 58 -1.63 1.12 0.99
C THR A 58 -2.26 2.47 0.70
N LEU A 59 -3.08 2.95 1.63
CA LEU A 59 -3.70 4.27 1.61
C LEU A 59 -3.44 4.98 2.95
N GLY A 60 -2.45 5.86 2.98
CA GLY A 60 -2.01 6.52 4.19
C GLY A 60 -1.44 5.53 5.20
N GLU A 61 -2.03 5.48 6.38
CA GLU A 61 -1.68 4.54 7.46
C GLU A 61 -2.47 3.21 7.39
N CYS A 62 -3.32 3.07 6.37
CA CYS A 62 -4.15 1.88 6.18
C CYS A 62 -3.59 0.98 5.09
N VAL A 63 -3.46 -0.31 5.39
CA VAL A 63 -3.02 -1.33 4.44
C VAL A 63 -4.12 -2.38 4.26
N PHE A 64 -4.51 -2.63 3.02
CA PHE A 64 -5.59 -3.55 2.66
C PHE A 64 -5.03 -4.74 1.89
N TYR A 65 -5.14 -5.93 2.46
CA TYR A 65 -4.70 -7.19 1.84
C TYR A 65 -5.86 -7.89 1.14
N ARG A 66 -5.62 -8.38 -0.06
CA ARG A 66 -6.59 -9.13 -0.86
C ARG A 66 -7.14 -10.36 -0.16
N SER A 67 -6.31 -11.05 0.61
CA SER A 67 -6.65 -12.29 1.31
C SER A 67 -5.67 -12.56 2.44
N GLN A 68 -6.00 -13.53 3.31
CA GLN A 68 -5.08 -14.02 4.34
C GLN A 68 -3.77 -14.55 3.75
N LEU A 69 -3.80 -15.15 2.57
CA LEU A 69 -2.61 -15.65 1.88
C LEU A 69 -1.68 -14.53 1.39
N ALA A 70 -2.22 -13.35 1.12
CA ALA A 70 -1.44 -12.17 0.77
C ALA A 70 -0.72 -11.55 1.97
N PHE A 71 -1.18 -11.84 3.18
CA PHE A 71 -0.60 -11.34 4.43
C PHE A 71 0.62 -12.17 4.83
N THR A 72 1.77 -11.82 4.26
CA THR A 72 3.07 -12.46 4.53
C THR A 72 4.06 -11.45 5.09
N ARG A 73 5.09 -11.92 5.80
CA ARG A 73 6.15 -11.05 6.34
C ARG A 73 6.78 -10.16 5.26
N THR A 74 7.05 -10.72 4.11
CA THR A 74 7.61 -10.00 2.96
C THR A 74 6.66 -8.92 2.49
N ARG A 75 5.38 -9.25 2.29
CA ARG A 75 4.36 -8.29 1.86
C ARG A 75 4.14 -7.18 2.89
N VAL A 76 4.07 -7.51 4.17
CA VAL A 76 3.95 -6.52 5.25
C VAL A 76 5.11 -5.51 5.19
N ARG A 77 6.34 -5.97 5.01
CA ARG A 77 7.52 -5.06 4.89
C ARG A 77 7.43 -4.17 3.67
N HIS A 78 6.98 -4.71 2.54
CA HIS A 78 6.72 -3.95 1.32
C HIS A 78 5.69 -2.84 1.55
N GLU A 79 4.55 -3.16 2.12
CA GLU A 79 3.47 -2.19 2.37
C GLU A 79 3.85 -1.15 3.42
N LEU A 80 4.62 -1.51 4.45
CA LEU A 80 5.15 -0.55 5.42
C LEU A 80 6.09 0.48 4.78
N GLU A 81 6.80 0.13 3.72
CA GLU A 81 7.58 1.12 2.96
C GLU A 81 6.65 2.11 2.23
N HIS A 82 5.53 1.65 1.69
CA HIS A 82 4.53 2.57 1.12
C HIS A 82 3.91 3.49 2.17
N VAL A 83 3.68 3.02 3.39
CA VAL A 83 3.29 3.89 4.52
C VAL A 83 4.37 4.95 4.78
N ALA A 84 5.63 4.56 4.83
CA ALA A 84 6.76 5.48 5.03
C ALA A 84 6.88 6.49 3.88
N GLN A 85 6.67 6.06 2.65
CA GLN A 85 6.61 6.95 1.48
C GLN A 85 5.45 7.94 1.60
N GLY A 86 4.27 7.49 2.01
CA GLY A 86 3.12 8.36 2.28
C GLY A 86 3.41 9.40 3.35
N ARG A 87 4.13 9.04 4.42
CA ARG A 87 4.56 9.99 5.45
C ARG A 87 5.55 11.02 4.93
N ARG A 88 6.45 10.63 4.01
CA ARG A 88 7.41 11.55 3.37
C ARG A 88 6.77 12.50 2.37
N TRP A 89 5.85 11.99 1.56
CA TRP A 89 5.22 12.72 0.45
C TRP A 89 3.86 13.34 0.80
N GLY A 90 3.20 12.86 1.86
CA GLY A 90 1.89 13.33 2.29
C GLY A 90 0.84 13.20 1.17
N PRO A 91 -0.03 14.23 1.00
CA PRO A 91 -1.07 14.22 -0.04
C PRO A 91 -0.51 14.09 -1.47
N ALA A 92 0.75 14.46 -1.68
CA ALA A 92 1.41 14.34 -2.98
C ALA A 92 1.80 12.89 -3.34
N PHE A 93 1.75 11.94 -2.40
CA PHE A 93 2.20 10.56 -2.63
C PHE A 93 1.40 9.87 -3.76
N VAL A 94 0.08 9.90 -3.69
CA VAL A 94 -0.76 9.25 -4.71
C VAL A 94 -0.55 9.86 -6.10
N PRO A 95 -0.61 11.19 -6.29
CA PRO A 95 -0.24 11.81 -7.56
C PRO A 95 1.17 11.45 -8.05
N ALA A 96 2.16 11.48 -7.16
CA ALA A 96 3.55 11.15 -7.51
C ALA A 96 3.69 9.68 -7.95
N TYR A 97 3.02 8.76 -7.25
CA TYR A 97 2.98 7.35 -7.62
C TYR A 97 2.37 7.14 -9.01
N LEU A 98 1.24 7.80 -9.30
CA LEU A 98 0.59 7.71 -10.60
C LEU A 98 1.45 8.30 -11.73
N ILE A 99 2.12 9.43 -11.49
CA ILE A 99 3.06 10.03 -12.45
C ILE A 99 4.24 9.08 -12.72
N ALA A 100 4.79 8.45 -11.68
CA ALA A 100 5.87 7.48 -11.83
C ALA A 100 5.43 6.26 -12.65
N SER A 101 4.20 5.78 -12.44
CA SER A 101 3.60 4.69 -13.21
C SER A 101 3.41 5.06 -14.69
N LEU A 102 2.87 6.24 -14.96
CA LEU A 102 2.70 6.75 -16.32
C LEU A 102 4.04 6.96 -17.01
N SER A 103 5.03 7.52 -16.32
CA SER A 103 6.39 7.69 -16.84
C SER A 103 7.02 6.35 -17.24
N ALA A 104 6.84 5.31 -16.44
CA ALA A 104 7.28 3.96 -16.77
C ALA A 104 6.59 3.45 -18.05
N ALA A 105 5.25 3.63 -18.15
CA ALA A 105 4.47 3.23 -19.33
C ALA A 105 4.94 3.93 -20.60
N PHE A 106 5.09 5.26 -20.58
CA PHE A 106 5.54 6.05 -21.74
C PHE A 106 6.98 5.74 -22.14
N SER A 107 7.80 5.22 -21.23
CA SER A 107 9.16 4.78 -21.49
C SER A 107 9.26 3.32 -21.93
N GLY A 108 8.13 2.66 -22.19
CA GLY A 108 8.08 1.24 -22.59
C GLY A 108 8.47 0.30 -21.44
N ARG A 109 8.41 0.76 -20.19
CA ARG A 109 8.69 -0.01 -18.98
C ARG A 109 7.40 -0.56 -18.37
N ARG A 110 7.55 -1.51 -17.44
CA ARG A 110 6.42 -2.09 -16.73
C ARG A 110 5.86 -1.09 -15.73
N ILE A 111 4.60 -0.73 -15.84
CA ILE A 111 3.90 0.30 -15.05
C ILE A 111 4.10 0.11 -13.55
N TYR A 112 3.97 -1.12 -13.08
CA TYR A 112 4.11 -1.47 -11.66
C TYR A 112 5.57 -1.78 -11.30
N ALA A 113 6.17 -2.75 -11.97
CA ALA A 113 7.48 -3.28 -11.59
C ALA A 113 8.62 -2.26 -11.72
N ASP A 114 8.52 -1.29 -12.61
CA ASP A 114 9.54 -0.28 -12.87
C ASP A 114 9.20 1.10 -12.29
N ASN A 115 8.08 1.21 -11.56
CA ASN A 115 7.76 2.38 -10.75
C ASN A 115 8.79 2.55 -9.63
N VAL A 116 9.32 3.76 -9.45
CA VAL A 116 10.37 4.04 -8.47
C VAL A 116 9.94 3.70 -7.03
N PHE A 117 8.69 3.98 -6.66
CA PHE A 117 8.16 3.69 -5.33
C PHE A 117 8.05 2.19 -5.08
N GLU A 118 7.69 1.42 -6.10
CA GLU A 118 7.64 -0.05 -6.04
C GLU A 118 9.05 -0.66 -5.94
N ARG A 119 10.01 -0.07 -6.62
CA ARG A 119 11.41 -0.51 -6.51
C ARG A 119 11.97 -0.27 -5.11
N GLU A 120 11.67 0.88 -4.50
CA GLU A 120 12.04 1.17 -3.11
C GLU A 120 11.36 0.19 -2.15
N ALA A 121 10.06 -0.08 -2.31
CA ALA A 121 9.31 -1.00 -1.47
C ALA A 121 9.88 -2.43 -1.55
N ARG A 122 10.23 -2.90 -2.75
CA ARG A 122 10.90 -4.20 -2.92
C ARG A 122 12.29 -4.26 -2.28
N ALA A 123 13.02 -3.15 -2.29
CA ALA A 123 14.32 -3.09 -1.63
C ALA A 123 14.22 -3.20 -0.10
N ALA A 124 13.08 -2.83 0.47
CA ALA A 124 12.79 -2.97 1.90
C ALA A 124 12.35 -4.38 2.31
N GLU A 125 12.04 -5.26 1.35
CA GLU A 125 11.68 -6.66 1.62
C GLU A 125 12.85 -7.42 2.24
N PRO A 126 12.58 -8.39 3.16
CA PRO A 126 13.64 -9.22 3.72
C PRO A 126 14.36 -9.97 2.60
N GLN A 127 15.67 -9.80 2.51
CA GLN A 127 16.48 -10.58 1.57
C GLN A 127 16.48 -12.04 2.04
N VAL A 128 15.96 -12.93 1.21
CA VAL A 128 16.12 -14.37 1.41
C VAL A 128 17.58 -14.69 1.07
N LYS A 129 18.41 -14.93 2.10
CA LYS A 129 19.75 -15.46 1.85
C LYS A 129 19.59 -16.85 1.23
N PRO A 130 20.29 -17.13 0.12
CA PRO A 130 20.29 -18.45 -0.48
C PRO A 130 20.84 -19.52 0.47
#